data_34e0d32061fa1c3db09d3a6c7c500b3b
#
_entry.id   34e0d32061fa1c3db09d3a6c7c500b3b
#
_cell.length_a   1.000
_cell.length_b   1.000
_cell.length_c   1.000
_cell.angle_alpha   90.00
_cell.angle_beta   90.00
_cell.angle_gamma   90.00
#
_symmetry.space_group_name_H-M   'P 1'
#
loop_
_entity.id
_entity.type
_entity.pdbx_description
1 polymer ?
#
loop_
_entity_poly.entity_id
_entity_poly.type
_entity_poly.pdbx_seq_one_letter_code
_entity_poly.pdbx_strand_id
1 'polypeptide(L)'
;MGQAASSTRDVDCVIETVAEQDLDYDSMTKPPLPTDQKNDWGPFLMDSWCSPAVSAHMVSAPLLQRVLSVTEIEALRTTATNDGYIPASMGPLQAEGVLAELARDFDRKLDPAAAPVFVKTSMFSTRLGTTVRPCRNGAEIVRSICDSTRCLAGLGTPGVAHSIWLLPWVEQCDTMYEFRVFVRHSRVVAMCPYFCSMKLDWLSPTVAAKVATGILQFWEVVRKDTNISDAVWDVLWLPSGLKMIEFNPLFTSGGALFSWTRDAELLAGKRARPVMRIIV
;
A
#
# COMPACT_ATOMS: atom_id res chain seq x y z
N MET A 1 25.57 31.63 18.69
CA MET A 1 24.51 30.73 18.24
C MET A 1 25.18 29.65 17.39
N GLY A 2 25.48 28.51 18.00
CA GLY A 2 26.15 27.38 17.32
C GLY A 2 25.15 26.57 16.54
N GLN A 3 25.32 26.51 15.21
CA GLN A 3 24.68 25.54 14.40
C GLN A 3 25.25 24.15 14.76
N ALA A 4 24.41 23.29 15.33
CA ALA A 4 24.74 21.90 15.52
C ALA A 4 24.81 21.27 14.10
N ALA A 5 26.01 20.93 13.66
CA ALA A 5 26.23 20.12 12.47
C ALA A 5 25.55 18.78 12.69
N SER A 6 24.43 18.53 11.99
CA SER A 6 23.81 17.21 11.89
C SER A 6 24.82 16.30 11.20
N SER A 7 25.48 15.46 11.96
CA SER A 7 26.28 14.35 11.41
C SER A 7 25.34 13.41 10.69
N THR A 8 25.18 13.58 9.38
CA THR A 8 24.61 12.55 8.50
C THR A 8 25.58 11.39 8.55
N ARG A 9 25.28 10.37 9.36
CA ARG A 9 25.95 9.06 9.24
C ARG A 9 25.64 8.60 7.81
N ASP A 10 26.69 8.37 7.02
CA ASP A 10 26.57 7.67 5.74
C ASP A 10 25.84 6.35 6.02
N VAL A 11 24.60 6.26 5.60
CA VAL A 11 23.79 5.04 5.76
C VAL A 11 24.26 4.08 4.67
N ASP A 12 25.10 3.15 5.08
CA ASP A 12 25.76 2.20 4.21
C ASP A 12 24.73 1.14 3.74
N CYS A 13 24.25 1.29 2.51
CA CYS A 13 23.34 0.38 1.83
C CYS A 13 24.07 -0.35 0.70
N VAL A 14 23.82 -1.65 0.57
CA VAL A 14 24.36 -2.46 -0.52
C VAL A 14 23.46 -2.33 -1.74
N ILE A 15 24.01 -1.94 -2.90
CA ILE A 15 23.29 -1.94 -4.17
C ILE A 15 23.58 -3.26 -4.88
N GLU A 16 22.55 -4.09 -5.03
CA GLU A 16 22.58 -5.33 -5.82
C GLU A 16 21.92 -5.09 -7.17
N THR A 17 22.50 -5.64 -8.24
CA THR A 17 21.93 -5.56 -9.59
C THR A 17 21.50 -6.95 -10.05
N VAL A 18 20.36 -7.02 -10.76
CA VAL A 18 19.82 -8.23 -11.37
C VAL A 18 19.64 -7.97 -12.86
N ALA A 19 20.08 -8.89 -13.70
CA ALA A 19 19.80 -8.80 -15.12
C ALA A 19 18.32 -9.15 -15.39
N GLU A 20 17.70 -8.49 -16.35
CA GLU A 20 16.27 -8.67 -16.65
C GLU A 20 15.94 -10.13 -16.99
N GLN A 21 16.83 -10.84 -17.68
CA GLN A 21 16.68 -12.24 -18.02
C GLN A 21 16.74 -13.22 -16.82
N ASP A 22 17.25 -12.76 -15.68
CA ASP A 22 17.38 -13.55 -14.46
C ASP A 22 16.23 -13.38 -13.48
N LEU A 23 15.18 -12.65 -13.91
CA LEU A 23 13.98 -12.41 -13.10
C LEU A 23 13.17 -13.71 -12.96
N ASP A 24 12.95 -14.11 -11.71
CA ASP A 24 12.13 -15.26 -11.36
C ASP A 24 10.76 -14.77 -10.83
N TYR A 25 9.83 -14.61 -11.74
CA TYR A 25 8.50 -14.06 -11.44
C TYR A 25 7.69 -14.93 -10.47
N ASP A 26 7.83 -16.25 -10.51
CA ASP A 26 7.07 -17.14 -9.63
C ASP A 26 7.51 -17.03 -8.17
N SER A 27 8.80 -16.84 -7.93
CA SER A 27 9.33 -16.64 -6.57
C SER A 27 9.07 -15.25 -6.00
N MET A 28 8.80 -14.26 -6.87
CA MET A 28 8.53 -12.87 -6.49
C MET A 28 7.10 -12.63 -6.01
N THR A 29 6.15 -13.48 -6.44
CA THR A 29 4.72 -13.16 -6.35
C THR A 29 4.04 -13.65 -5.08
N LYS A 30 4.56 -14.65 -4.38
CA LYS A 30 3.90 -15.23 -3.20
C LYS A 30 4.89 -15.45 -2.05
N PRO A 31 4.65 -14.85 -0.89
CA PRO A 31 5.34 -15.26 0.32
C PRO A 31 4.91 -16.70 0.64
N PRO A 32 5.81 -17.61 1.06
CA PRO A 32 5.38 -18.74 1.83
C PRO A 32 4.69 -18.18 3.07
N LEU A 33 3.48 -18.62 3.37
CA LEU A 33 2.84 -18.27 4.62
C LEU A 33 3.78 -18.70 5.74
N PRO A 34 4.31 -17.77 6.55
CA PRO A 34 5.08 -18.16 7.71
C PRO A 34 4.14 -18.98 8.60
N THR A 35 4.52 -20.19 8.93
CA THR A 35 3.71 -21.13 9.71
C THR A 35 3.44 -20.64 11.12
N ASP A 36 4.15 -19.62 11.59
CA ASP A 36 4.11 -19.02 12.92
C ASP A 36 3.43 -17.64 12.96
N GLN A 37 3.23 -16.98 11.83
CA GLN A 37 2.49 -15.71 11.78
C GLN A 37 1.00 -16.01 11.64
N LYS A 38 0.22 -15.62 12.65
CA LYS A 38 -1.22 -15.49 12.51
C LYS A 38 -1.50 -14.52 11.37
N ASN A 39 -2.48 -14.82 10.51
CA ASN A 39 -2.99 -13.92 9.48
C ASN A 39 -3.71 -12.73 10.15
N ASP A 40 -2.98 -11.97 10.94
CA ASP A 40 -3.51 -10.82 11.66
C ASP A 40 -3.37 -9.56 10.80
N TRP A 41 -4.47 -9.17 10.20
CA TRP A 41 -4.59 -7.92 9.45
C TRP A 41 -4.74 -6.70 10.35
N GLY A 42 -5.11 -6.88 11.63
CA GLY A 42 -5.44 -5.77 12.52
C GLY A 42 -4.46 -4.61 12.48
N PRO A 43 -3.15 -4.84 12.67
CA PRO A 43 -2.14 -3.76 12.62
C PRO A 43 -2.01 -3.07 11.26
N PHE A 44 -2.41 -3.75 10.16
CA PHE A 44 -2.23 -3.27 8.77
C PHE A 44 -3.49 -2.65 8.18
N LEU A 45 -4.59 -2.63 8.93
CA LEU A 45 -5.76 -1.85 8.54
C LEU A 45 -5.40 -0.37 8.57
N MET A 46 -5.80 0.37 7.55
CA MET A 46 -5.57 1.81 7.50
C MET A 46 -6.13 2.51 8.75
N ASP A 47 -7.23 2.00 9.28
CA ASP A 47 -7.85 2.43 10.54
C ASP A 47 -6.92 2.31 11.76
N SER A 48 -5.97 1.39 11.73
CA SER A 48 -5.06 1.12 12.87
C SER A 48 -3.77 1.94 12.81
N TRP A 49 -3.21 2.18 11.61
CA TRP A 49 -1.91 2.83 11.49
C TRP A 49 -1.98 4.29 10.99
N CYS A 50 -3.07 4.70 10.31
CA CYS A 50 -3.18 6.04 9.75
C CYS A 50 -3.60 7.06 10.82
N SER A 51 -2.70 7.34 11.76
CA SER A 51 -2.86 8.45 12.70
C SER A 51 -2.60 9.81 12.01
N PRO A 52 -2.99 10.95 12.62
CA PRO A 52 -2.63 12.28 12.11
C PRO A 52 -1.12 12.47 11.91
N ALA A 53 -0.28 11.93 12.81
CA ALA A 53 1.17 11.99 12.70
C ALA A 53 1.66 11.21 11.48
N VAL A 54 1.19 9.96 11.28
CA VAL A 54 1.56 9.13 10.12
C VAL A 54 1.02 9.74 8.83
N SER A 55 -0.21 10.28 8.83
CA SER A 55 -0.82 10.86 7.63
C SER A 55 -0.05 12.07 7.07
N ALA A 56 0.67 12.79 7.92
CA ALA A 56 1.56 13.89 7.50
C ALA A 56 2.71 13.42 6.57
N HIS A 57 3.07 12.15 6.64
CA HIS A 57 4.11 11.55 5.79
C HIS A 57 3.55 10.94 4.48
N MET A 58 2.23 10.81 4.36
CA MET A 58 1.59 10.22 3.19
C MET A 58 1.69 11.10 1.95
N VAL A 59 1.51 10.49 0.80
CA VAL A 59 1.39 11.18 -0.50
C VAL A 59 0.30 12.24 -0.42
N SER A 60 -0.83 11.90 0.22
CA SER A 60 -1.89 12.83 0.55
C SER A 60 -2.57 12.40 1.86
N ALA A 61 -2.91 13.37 2.71
CA ALA A 61 -3.66 13.10 3.92
C ALA A 61 -5.11 12.69 3.57
N PRO A 62 -5.70 11.73 4.28
CA PRO A 62 -7.10 11.37 4.07
C PRO A 62 -8.05 12.54 4.25
N LEU A 63 -9.01 12.67 3.34
CA LEU A 63 -10.10 13.67 3.42
C LEU A 63 -11.27 13.17 4.26
N LEU A 64 -11.58 11.88 4.12
CA LEU A 64 -12.74 11.26 4.74
C LEU A 64 -12.44 9.82 5.10
N GLN A 65 -12.85 9.42 6.29
CA GLN A 65 -13.01 8.02 6.71
C GLN A 65 -14.48 7.76 6.95
N ARG A 66 -15.00 6.68 6.39
CA ARG A 66 -16.39 6.28 6.58
C ARG A 66 -16.47 4.79 6.92
N VAL A 67 -16.86 4.48 8.16
CA VAL A 67 -17.06 3.09 8.62
C VAL A 67 -18.32 2.53 7.93
N LEU A 68 -18.21 1.32 7.41
CA LEU A 68 -19.30 0.61 6.76
C LEU A 68 -20.12 -0.18 7.78
N SER A 69 -21.45 -0.14 7.62
CA SER A 69 -22.34 -1.07 8.30
C SER A 69 -22.30 -2.47 7.68
N VAL A 70 -22.75 -3.48 8.42
CA VAL A 70 -22.87 -4.86 7.91
C VAL A 70 -23.73 -4.90 6.66
N THR A 71 -24.85 -4.16 6.63
CA THR A 71 -25.77 -4.10 5.49
C THR A 71 -25.08 -3.54 4.23
N GLU A 72 -24.24 -2.51 4.37
CA GLU A 72 -23.50 -1.93 3.24
C GLU A 72 -22.41 -2.88 2.73
N ILE A 73 -21.73 -3.59 3.63
CA ILE A 73 -20.75 -4.62 3.25
C ILE A 73 -21.45 -5.73 2.46
N GLU A 74 -22.61 -6.21 2.92
CA GLU A 74 -23.40 -7.21 2.22
C GLU A 74 -23.86 -6.71 0.85
N ALA A 75 -24.31 -5.47 0.74
CA ALA A 75 -24.72 -4.87 -0.52
C ALA A 75 -23.55 -4.77 -1.53
N LEU A 76 -22.38 -4.30 -1.09
CA LEU A 76 -21.16 -4.25 -1.91
C LEU A 76 -20.77 -5.64 -2.41
N ARG A 77 -20.86 -6.66 -1.55
CA ARG A 77 -20.52 -8.05 -1.92
C ARG A 77 -21.56 -8.67 -2.86
N THR A 78 -22.82 -8.32 -2.72
CA THR A 78 -23.93 -8.84 -3.58
C THR A 78 -23.76 -8.39 -5.02
N THR A 79 -23.30 -7.17 -5.27
CA THR A 79 -23.08 -6.66 -6.65
C THR A 79 -21.85 -7.26 -7.33
N ALA A 80 -20.94 -7.88 -6.58
CA ALA A 80 -19.75 -8.55 -7.11
C ALA A 80 -20.01 -9.94 -7.71
N THR A 81 -21.22 -10.44 -7.65
CA THR A 81 -21.57 -11.85 -7.89
C THR A 81 -21.56 -12.29 -9.36
N ASN A 82 -20.96 -11.55 -10.27
CA ASN A 82 -20.75 -12.07 -11.64
C ASN A 82 -19.82 -13.28 -11.70
N ASP A 83 -19.08 -13.60 -10.63
CA ASP A 83 -18.13 -14.73 -10.57
C ASP A 83 -18.53 -15.87 -9.61
N GLY A 84 -19.76 -15.89 -9.08
CA GLY A 84 -20.36 -17.07 -8.44
C GLY A 84 -19.77 -17.51 -7.07
N TYR A 85 -18.90 -16.74 -6.43
CA TYR A 85 -18.12 -17.22 -5.27
C TYR A 85 -18.65 -16.83 -3.89
N ILE A 86 -19.64 -15.96 -3.77
CA ILE A 86 -20.15 -15.51 -2.46
C ILE A 86 -21.67 -15.64 -2.44
N PRO A 87 -22.25 -16.49 -1.56
CA PRO A 87 -23.70 -16.51 -1.40
C PRO A 87 -24.15 -15.15 -0.87
N ALA A 88 -24.99 -14.46 -1.64
CA ALA A 88 -25.57 -13.20 -1.25
C ALA A 88 -26.73 -13.46 -0.28
N SER A 89 -26.70 -12.82 0.89
CA SER A 89 -27.80 -12.82 1.85
C SER A 89 -28.89 -11.80 1.48
N MET A 90 -28.59 -10.90 0.52
CA MET A 90 -29.42 -9.77 0.12
C MET A 90 -29.85 -9.90 -1.35
N GLY A 91 -31.10 -9.54 -1.66
CA GLY A 91 -31.56 -9.51 -3.05
C GLY A 91 -30.95 -8.35 -3.85
N PRO A 92 -30.79 -8.50 -5.19
CA PRO A 92 -30.11 -7.48 -6.02
C PRO A 92 -30.76 -6.08 -5.94
N LEU A 93 -32.08 -5.97 -5.97
CA LEU A 93 -32.79 -4.70 -5.87
C LEU A 93 -32.60 -4.02 -4.51
N GLN A 94 -32.54 -4.81 -3.44
CA GLN A 94 -32.27 -4.28 -2.09
C GLN A 94 -30.82 -3.76 -2.01
N ALA A 95 -29.87 -4.52 -2.55
CA ALA A 95 -28.46 -4.12 -2.60
C ALA A 95 -28.30 -2.79 -3.38
N GLU A 96 -28.94 -2.68 -4.54
CA GLU A 96 -28.93 -1.45 -5.34
C GLU A 96 -29.43 -0.24 -4.55
N GLY A 97 -30.54 -0.39 -3.80
CA GLY A 97 -31.07 0.66 -2.93
C GLY A 97 -30.09 1.11 -1.84
N VAL A 98 -29.43 0.14 -1.18
CA VAL A 98 -28.40 0.42 -0.15
C VAL A 98 -27.18 1.13 -0.75
N LEU A 99 -26.72 0.70 -1.92
CA LEU A 99 -25.57 1.30 -2.59
C LEU A 99 -25.86 2.70 -3.12
N ALA A 100 -27.09 2.94 -3.59
CA ALA A 100 -27.52 4.27 -3.99
C ALA A 100 -27.54 5.25 -2.79
N GLU A 101 -27.95 4.79 -1.60
CA GLU A 101 -27.89 5.62 -0.39
C GLU A 101 -26.43 5.86 0.06
N LEU A 102 -25.58 4.85 0.01
CA LEU A 102 -24.16 4.98 0.30
C LEU A 102 -23.50 6.02 -0.63
N ALA A 103 -23.83 5.97 -1.93
CA ALA A 103 -23.34 6.96 -2.90
C ALA A 103 -23.79 8.38 -2.55
N ARG A 104 -25.10 8.58 -2.23
CA ARG A 104 -25.61 9.87 -1.76
C ARG A 104 -24.95 10.35 -0.48
N ASP A 105 -24.59 9.43 0.44
CA ASP A 105 -23.87 9.80 1.67
C ASP A 105 -22.48 10.35 1.35
N PHE A 106 -21.76 9.76 0.39
CA PHE A 106 -20.49 10.31 -0.08
C PHE A 106 -20.66 11.68 -0.75
N ASP A 107 -21.67 11.85 -1.62
CA ASP A 107 -21.94 13.14 -2.27
C ASP A 107 -22.24 14.26 -1.25
N ARG A 108 -22.90 13.93 -0.13
CA ARG A 108 -23.16 14.90 0.95
C ARG A 108 -21.91 15.27 1.75
N LYS A 109 -20.95 14.35 1.87
CA LYS A 109 -19.76 14.51 2.73
C LYS A 109 -18.52 14.97 1.98
N LEU A 110 -18.43 14.67 0.69
CA LEU A 110 -17.31 15.07 -0.14
C LEU A 110 -17.52 16.50 -0.62
N ASP A 111 -16.59 17.38 -0.28
CA ASP A 111 -16.54 18.69 -0.90
C ASP A 111 -16.25 18.51 -2.41
N PRO A 112 -17.13 18.98 -3.30
CA PRO A 112 -16.89 18.89 -4.74
C PRO A 112 -15.58 19.54 -5.19
N ALA A 113 -15.07 20.54 -4.45
CA ALA A 113 -13.78 21.17 -4.73
C ALA A 113 -12.58 20.29 -4.35
N ALA A 114 -12.78 19.27 -3.49
CA ALA A 114 -11.76 18.30 -3.13
C ALA A 114 -11.66 17.12 -4.10
N ALA A 115 -12.59 16.98 -5.04
CA ALA A 115 -12.54 15.96 -6.08
C ALA A 115 -11.51 16.34 -7.18
N PRO A 116 -10.89 15.37 -7.87
CA PRO A 116 -11.11 13.93 -7.73
C PRO A 116 -10.42 13.30 -6.52
N VAL A 117 -10.94 12.14 -6.10
CA VAL A 117 -10.38 11.38 -4.98
C VAL A 117 -9.90 9.98 -5.40
N PHE A 118 -8.94 9.47 -4.66
CA PHE A 118 -8.53 8.07 -4.66
C PHE A 118 -9.29 7.32 -3.56
N VAL A 119 -9.77 6.11 -3.89
CA VAL A 119 -10.58 5.28 -2.98
C VAL A 119 -9.76 4.12 -2.45
N LYS A 120 -9.83 3.91 -1.15
CA LYS A 120 -9.19 2.79 -0.46
C LYS A 120 -10.17 2.22 0.58
N THR A 121 -10.20 0.90 0.73
CA THR A 121 -10.80 0.27 1.91
C THR A 121 -9.76 0.18 3.02
N SER A 122 -10.17 -0.24 4.22
CA SER A 122 -9.23 -0.47 5.34
C SER A 122 -8.03 -1.33 4.94
N MET A 123 -8.24 -2.33 4.05
CA MET A 123 -7.21 -3.30 3.66
C MET A 123 -6.58 -3.02 2.30
N PHE A 124 -7.37 -2.61 1.31
CA PHE A 124 -6.94 -2.58 -0.09
C PHE A 124 -7.36 -1.29 -0.81
N SER A 125 -6.55 -0.90 -1.78
CA SER A 125 -6.91 0.12 -2.76
C SER A 125 -7.81 -0.46 -3.85
N THR A 126 -8.63 0.39 -4.47
CA THR A 126 -9.54 0.01 -5.57
C THR A 126 -8.82 -0.20 -6.92
N ARG A 127 -7.52 -0.49 -6.89
CA ARG A 127 -6.70 -0.73 -8.07
C ARG A 127 -7.22 -1.97 -8.84
N LEU A 128 -7.46 -1.80 -10.14
CA LEU A 128 -7.73 -2.87 -11.09
C LEU A 128 -6.45 -3.17 -11.88
N GLY A 129 -5.77 -4.26 -11.54
CA GLY A 129 -4.44 -4.55 -12.11
C GLY A 129 -3.47 -3.40 -11.81
N THR A 130 -2.96 -2.74 -12.86
CA THR A 130 -2.11 -1.56 -12.77
C THR A 130 -2.89 -0.23 -12.83
N THR A 131 -4.19 -0.26 -13.15
CA THR A 131 -4.99 0.94 -13.39
C THR A 131 -5.69 1.39 -12.11
N VAL A 132 -5.54 2.65 -11.77
CA VAL A 132 -6.30 3.36 -10.75
C VAL A 132 -7.06 4.50 -11.43
N ARG A 133 -8.30 4.74 -11.02
CA ARG A 133 -9.13 5.81 -11.59
C ARG A 133 -9.52 6.81 -10.52
N PRO A 134 -9.44 8.12 -10.84
CA PRO A 134 -9.98 9.14 -9.96
C PRO A 134 -11.50 9.06 -9.90
N CYS A 135 -12.06 9.25 -8.71
CA CYS A 135 -13.52 9.30 -8.48
C CYS A 135 -13.94 10.73 -8.16
N ARG A 136 -15.03 11.20 -8.76
CA ARG A 136 -15.51 12.58 -8.62
C ARG A 136 -16.80 12.71 -7.83
N ASN A 137 -17.51 11.61 -7.63
CA ASN A 137 -18.81 11.56 -6.95
C ASN A 137 -19.03 10.21 -6.26
N GLY A 138 -20.07 10.12 -5.44
CA GLY A 138 -20.39 8.92 -4.67
C GLY A 138 -20.66 7.68 -5.53
N ALA A 139 -21.28 7.86 -6.69
CA ALA A 139 -21.56 6.74 -7.60
C ALA A 139 -20.25 6.13 -8.16
N GLU A 140 -19.28 6.98 -8.53
CA GLU A 140 -17.96 6.52 -8.98
C GLU A 140 -17.17 5.85 -7.84
N ILE A 141 -17.28 6.37 -6.60
CA ILE A 141 -16.66 5.76 -5.41
C ILE A 141 -17.20 4.35 -5.19
N VAL A 142 -18.51 4.18 -5.12
CA VAL A 142 -19.15 2.88 -4.90
C VAL A 142 -18.80 1.91 -6.03
N ARG A 143 -18.91 2.35 -7.29
CA ARG A 143 -18.53 1.53 -8.45
C ARG A 143 -17.07 1.09 -8.39
N SER A 144 -16.16 1.98 -8.05
CA SER A 144 -14.72 1.67 -7.92
C SER A 144 -14.46 0.53 -6.92
N ILE A 145 -15.24 0.44 -5.84
CA ILE A 145 -15.15 -0.64 -4.85
C ILE A 145 -15.74 -1.94 -5.43
N CYS A 146 -16.94 -1.85 -6.04
CA CYS A 146 -17.62 -3.01 -6.64
C CYS A 146 -16.81 -3.65 -7.77
N ASP A 147 -16.08 -2.85 -8.55
CA ASP A 147 -15.22 -3.32 -9.64
C ASP A 147 -13.91 -3.94 -9.13
N SER A 148 -13.56 -3.78 -7.84
CA SER A 148 -12.31 -4.26 -7.26
C SER A 148 -12.48 -5.58 -6.51
N THR A 149 -12.12 -6.70 -7.13
CA THR A 149 -12.15 -8.03 -6.48
C THR A 149 -11.34 -8.08 -5.19
N ARG A 150 -10.22 -7.34 -5.11
CA ARG A 150 -9.39 -7.24 -3.90
C ARG A 150 -10.13 -6.57 -2.76
N CYS A 151 -10.79 -5.43 -3.03
CA CYS A 151 -11.58 -4.73 -2.01
C CYS A 151 -12.72 -5.60 -1.51
N LEU A 152 -13.43 -6.25 -2.42
CA LEU A 152 -14.56 -7.14 -2.07
C LEU A 152 -14.11 -8.36 -1.26
N ALA A 153 -12.97 -8.97 -1.62
CA ALA A 153 -12.36 -10.04 -0.83
C ALA A 153 -12.00 -9.57 0.59
N GLY A 154 -11.41 -8.37 0.69
CA GLY A 154 -11.08 -7.77 1.99
C GLY A 154 -12.30 -7.52 2.86
N LEU A 155 -13.39 -7.00 2.29
CA LEU A 155 -14.65 -6.76 3.00
C LEU A 155 -15.31 -8.04 3.53
N GLY A 156 -14.89 -9.20 3.05
CA GLY A 156 -15.32 -10.51 3.57
C GLY A 156 -14.55 -11.01 4.80
N THR A 157 -13.52 -10.30 5.26
CA THR A 157 -12.70 -10.74 6.39
C THR A 157 -13.50 -10.67 7.71
N PRO A 158 -13.73 -11.81 8.40
CA PRO A 158 -14.51 -11.82 9.64
C PRO A 158 -13.81 -11.07 10.78
N GLY A 159 -14.61 -10.40 11.62
CA GLY A 159 -14.12 -9.78 12.85
C GLY A 159 -13.35 -8.47 12.63
N VAL A 160 -13.34 -7.95 11.40
CA VAL A 160 -12.69 -6.68 11.04
C VAL A 160 -13.76 -5.62 10.81
N ALA A 161 -13.62 -4.46 11.44
CA ALA A 161 -14.36 -3.27 11.07
C ALA A 161 -13.80 -2.74 9.75
N HIS A 162 -14.68 -2.44 8.80
CA HIS A 162 -14.28 -1.97 7.48
C HIS A 162 -14.65 -0.50 7.28
N SER A 163 -13.69 0.27 6.82
CA SER A 163 -13.89 1.67 6.42
C SER A 163 -13.58 1.87 4.95
N ILE A 164 -14.22 2.88 4.37
CA ILE A 164 -13.81 3.48 3.11
C ILE A 164 -13.05 4.75 3.44
N TRP A 165 -11.89 4.91 2.81
CA TRP A 165 -11.01 6.06 2.93
C TRP A 165 -10.98 6.79 1.60
N LEU A 166 -11.19 8.09 1.62
CA LEU A 166 -11.05 8.97 0.47
C LEU A 166 -9.81 9.84 0.67
N LEU A 167 -8.90 9.77 -0.29
CA LEU A 167 -7.68 10.56 -0.31
C LEU A 167 -7.72 11.49 -1.53
N PRO A 168 -7.12 12.70 -1.47
CA PRO A 168 -6.94 13.51 -2.66
C PRO A 168 -6.28 12.70 -3.78
N TRP A 169 -6.77 12.85 -5.00
CA TRP A 169 -6.09 12.30 -6.17
C TRP A 169 -4.79 13.08 -6.42
N VAL A 170 -3.70 12.36 -6.62
CA VAL A 170 -2.38 12.93 -6.90
C VAL A 170 -1.91 12.43 -8.27
N GLU A 171 -1.91 13.31 -9.27
CA GLU A 171 -1.52 13.01 -10.65
C GLU A 171 -0.08 12.47 -10.76
N GLN A 172 0.80 12.89 -9.85
CA GLN A 172 2.21 12.48 -9.83
C GLN A 172 2.43 11.08 -9.22
N CYS A 173 1.36 10.42 -8.75
CA CYS A 173 1.45 9.05 -8.25
C CYS A 173 1.63 8.06 -9.41
N ASP A 174 2.87 7.92 -9.87
CA ASP A 174 3.25 6.97 -10.91
C ASP A 174 4.01 5.80 -10.28
N THR A 175 3.58 4.57 -10.58
CA THR A 175 4.20 3.34 -10.08
C THR A 175 5.65 3.18 -10.51
N MET A 176 6.09 3.90 -11.54
CA MET A 176 7.49 3.94 -11.98
C MET A 176 8.44 4.59 -10.94
N TYR A 177 7.89 5.36 -10.00
CA TYR A 177 8.63 6.00 -8.90
C TYR A 177 8.27 5.41 -7.53
N GLU A 178 7.50 4.33 -7.51
CA GLU A 178 7.13 3.61 -6.29
C GLU A 178 8.21 2.60 -5.92
N PHE A 179 8.54 2.53 -4.62
CA PHE A 179 9.49 1.58 -4.06
C PHE A 179 8.81 0.72 -3.01
N ARG A 180 9.13 -0.56 -3.02
CA ARG A 180 8.75 -1.52 -2.00
C ARG A 180 9.88 -1.70 -1.01
N VAL A 181 9.61 -1.49 0.26
CA VAL A 181 10.57 -1.50 1.36
C VAL A 181 10.17 -2.55 2.38
N PHE A 182 11.08 -3.42 2.74
CA PHE A 182 10.87 -4.46 3.74
C PHE A 182 11.42 -3.99 5.07
N VAL A 183 10.55 -3.95 6.08
CA VAL A 183 10.87 -3.54 7.44
C VAL A 183 10.78 -4.74 8.36
N ARG A 184 11.82 -4.97 9.16
CA ARG A 184 11.87 -6.02 10.20
C ARG A 184 12.46 -5.45 11.47
N HIS A 185 11.77 -5.69 12.59
CA HIS A 185 12.21 -5.20 13.91
C HIS A 185 12.52 -3.70 13.89
N SER A 186 11.62 -2.92 13.28
CA SER A 186 11.74 -1.46 13.09
C SER A 186 13.00 -1.02 12.32
N ARG A 187 13.54 -1.89 11.47
CA ARG A 187 14.70 -1.60 10.61
C ARG A 187 14.36 -1.91 9.15
N VAL A 188 14.76 -1.05 8.24
CA VAL A 188 14.75 -1.38 6.80
C VAL A 188 15.81 -2.45 6.54
N VAL A 189 15.41 -3.55 5.89
CA VAL A 189 16.30 -4.68 5.58
C VAL A 189 16.52 -4.86 4.08
N ALA A 190 15.50 -4.54 3.27
CA ALA A 190 15.57 -4.63 1.82
C ALA A 190 14.66 -3.58 1.18
N MET A 191 14.98 -3.19 -0.05
CA MET A 191 14.15 -2.28 -0.85
C MET A 191 14.40 -2.48 -2.34
N CYS A 192 13.39 -2.25 -3.17
CA CYS A 192 13.47 -2.32 -4.63
C CYS A 192 12.36 -1.48 -5.27
N PRO A 193 12.42 -1.20 -6.58
CA PRO A 193 11.29 -0.66 -7.30
C PRO A 193 10.05 -1.54 -7.12
N TYR A 194 8.88 -0.92 -6.96
CA TYR A 194 7.60 -1.65 -6.96
C TYR A 194 7.34 -2.27 -8.33
N PHE A 195 7.60 -1.49 -9.39
CA PHE A 195 7.55 -1.97 -10.76
C PHE A 195 8.83 -2.76 -11.07
N CYS A 196 8.74 -4.09 -10.91
CA CYS A 196 9.88 -5.00 -10.94
C CYS A 196 9.88 -5.95 -12.17
N SER A 197 9.10 -5.63 -13.22
CA SER A 197 9.00 -6.46 -14.43
C SER A 197 9.95 -6.03 -15.55
N MET A 198 10.59 -4.88 -15.43
CA MET A 198 11.53 -4.34 -16.39
C MET A 198 12.48 -3.33 -15.77
N LYS A 199 13.58 -3.06 -16.46
CA LYS A 199 14.52 -2.01 -16.13
C LYS A 199 13.85 -0.63 -16.15
N LEU A 200 14.17 0.18 -15.16
CA LEU A 200 13.81 1.60 -15.12
C LEU A 200 14.99 2.45 -15.59
N ASP A 201 14.92 3.04 -16.77
CA ASP A 201 16.05 3.77 -17.40
C ASP A 201 16.61 4.89 -16.54
N TRP A 202 15.76 5.52 -15.72
CA TRP A 202 16.17 6.60 -14.81
C TRP A 202 16.90 6.10 -13.56
N LEU A 203 16.77 4.80 -13.19
CA LEU A 203 17.27 4.22 -11.94
C LEU A 203 18.63 3.55 -12.13
N SER A 204 19.67 4.34 -12.39
CA SER A 204 21.05 3.84 -12.38
C SER A 204 21.52 3.45 -10.97
N PRO A 205 22.58 2.64 -10.81
CA PRO A 205 23.12 2.30 -9.49
C PRO A 205 23.44 3.52 -8.61
N THR A 206 23.93 4.60 -9.21
CA THR A 206 24.20 5.87 -8.50
C THR A 206 22.92 6.53 -8.01
N VAL A 207 21.85 6.52 -8.82
CA VAL A 207 20.54 7.06 -8.40
C VAL A 207 19.93 6.16 -7.35
N ALA A 208 20.02 4.84 -7.50
CA ALA A 208 19.54 3.86 -6.53
C ALA A 208 20.16 4.07 -5.14
N ALA A 209 21.46 4.36 -5.07
CA ALA A 209 22.13 4.67 -3.80
C ALA A 209 21.57 5.93 -3.14
N LYS A 210 21.26 6.98 -3.93
CA LYS A 210 20.61 8.20 -3.40
C LYS A 210 19.20 7.93 -2.90
N VAL A 211 18.41 7.18 -3.66
CA VAL A 211 17.05 6.75 -3.27
C VAL A 211 17.09 5.92 -1.99
N ALA A 212 18.00 4.92 -1.92
CA ALA A 212 18.17 4.09 -0.74
C ALA A 212 18.49 4.92 0.51
N THR A 213 19.45 5.84 0.42
CA THR A 213 19.79 6.76 1.50
C THR A 213 18.57 7.58 1.93
N GLY A 214 17.84 8.12 0.97
CA GLY A 214 16.62 8.89 1.25
C GLY A 214 15.54 8.03 1.96
N ILE A 215 15.30 6.80 1.51
CA ILE A 215 14.34 5.87 2.13
C ILE A 215 14.75 5.57 3.59
N LEU A 216 16.04 5.31 3.84
CA LEU A 216 16.52 5.02 5.18
C LEU A 216 16.35 6.23 6.12
N GLN A 217 16.67 7.44 5.64
CA GLN A 217 16.46 8.68 6.40
C GLN A 217 14.97 8.94 6.65
N PHE A 218 14.13 8.70 5.64
CA PHE A 218 12.68 8.88 5.76
C PHE A 218 12.07 7.88 6.75
N TRP A 219 12.55 6.62 6.76
CA TRP A 219 12.14 5.64 7.76
C TRP A 219 12.45 6.10 9.19
N GLU A 220 13.63 6.70 9.44
CA GLU A 220 13.99 7.23 10.74
C GLU A 220 13.03 8.32 11.25
N VAL A 221 12.32 8.98 10.35
CA VAL A 221 11.26 9.93 10.69
C VAL A 221 9.94 9.19 10.94
N VAL A 222 9.47 8.41 9.97
CA VAL A 222 8.16 7.73 10.00
C VAL A 222 8.04 6.74 11.17
N ARG A 223 9.10 5.99 11.48
CA ARG A 223 9.10 4.99 12.55
C ARG A 223 8.83 5.55 13.96
N LYS A 224 8.97 6.85 14.16
CA LYS A 224 8.65 7.52 15.44
C LYS A 224 7.15 7.73 15.63
N ASP A 225 6.41 7.76 14.54
CA ASP A 225 4.99 8.07 14.50
C ASP A 225 4.11 6.82 14.30
N THR A 226 4.75 5.63 14.11
CA THR A 226 4.06 4.36 13.93
C THR A 226 4.52 3.30 14.93
N ASN A 227 3.61 2.38 15.29
CA ASN A 227 3.91 1.20 16.11
C ASN A 227 4.24 -0.04 15.27
N ILE A 228 4.31 0.10 13.93
CA ILE A 228 4.58 -1.01 13.03
C ILE A 228 6.09 -1.31 13.04
N SER A 229 6.45 -2.52 13.46
CA SER A 229 7.83 -3.01 13.53
C SER A 229 8.21 -3.92 12.37
N ASP A 230 7.21 -4.57 11.75
CA ASP A 230 7.40 -5.58 10.72
C ASP A 230 6.36 -5.38 9.62
N ALA A 231 6.78 -4.97 8.44
CA ALA A 231 5.89 -4.63 7.33
C ALA A 231 6.58 -4.67 5.97
N VAL A 232 5.78 -4.72 4.93
CA VAL A 232 6.13 -4.19 3.63
C VAL A 232 5.58 -2.77 3.55
N TRP A 233 6.46 -1.80 3.36
CA TRP A 233 6.16 -0.39 3.33
C TRP A 233 6.36 0.14 1.91
N ASP A 234 5.30 0.66 1.29
CA ASP A 234 5.35 1.20 -0.05
C ASP A 234 5.50 2.73 0.02
N VAL A 235 6.49 3.26 -0.70
CA VAL A 235 6.87 4.67 -0.73
C VAL A 235 6.99 5.20 -2.14
N LEU A 236 6.75 6.48 -2.32
CA LEU A 236 6.83 7.18 -3.59
C LEU A 236 8.00 8.18 -3.56
N TRP A 237 8.86 8.11 -4.57
CA TRP A 237 9.93 9.07 -4.81
C TRP A 237 9.42 10.21 -5.70
N LEU A 238 9.26 11.39 -5.13
CA LEU A 238 8.80 12.59 -5.84
C LEU A 238 9.92 13.64 -5.92
N PRO A 239 9.86 14.60 -6.85
CA PRO A 239 10.78 15.73 -6.86
C PRO A 239 10.79 16.52 -5.54
N SER A 240 9.67 16.54 -4.83
CA SER A 240 9.51 17.16 -3.51
C SER A 240 10.05 16.34 -2.34
N GLY A 241 10.54 15.12 -2.60
CA GLY A 241 11.01 14.17 -1.58
C GLY A 241 10.17 12.91 -1.51
N LEU A 242 10.52 12.05 -0.54
CA LEU A 242 9.80 10.79 -0.30
C LEU A 242 8.46 11.02 0.37
N LYS A 243 7.46 10.25 -0.03
CA LYS A 243 6.15 10.18 0.57
C LYS A 243 5.73 8.73 0.78
N MET A 244 5.02 8.48 1.86
CA MET A 244 4.48 7.17 2.20
C MET A 244 3.20 6.91 1.41
N ILE A 245 3.02 5.67 0.93
CA ILE A 245 1.77 5.20 0.33
C ILE A 245 0.99 4.40 1.37
N GLU A 246 1.56 3.26 1.84
CA GLU A 246 0.87 2.36 2.76
C GLU A 246 1.82 1.40 3.48
N PHE A 247 1.32 0.79 4.55
CA PHE A 247 1.89 -0.41 5.15
C PHE A 247 1.08 -1.64 4.74
N ASN A 248 1.77 -2.72 4.41
CA ASN A 248 1.21 -4.01 4.05
C ASN A 248 1.80 -5.11 4.94
N PRO A 249 1.02 -6.17 5.27
CA PRO A 249 1.57 -7.31 6.01
C PRO A 249 2.57 -8.10 5.17
N LEU A 250 3.58 -8.65 5.85
CA LEU A 250 4.61 -9.47 5.19
C LEU A 250 4.02 -10.74 4.56
N PHE A 251 3.01 -11.34 5.21
CA PHE A 251 2.45 -12.65 4.83
C PHE A 251 1.60 -12.63 3.55
N THR A 252 1.21 -11.46 3.05
CA THR A 252 0.42 -11.34 1.80
C THR A 252 1.12 -10.53 0.73
N SER A 253 2.24 -9.90 1.05
CA SER A 253 2.94 -9.02 0.12
C SER A 253 3.89 -9.79 -0.78
N GLY A 254 3.85 -9.52 -2.08
CA GLY A 254 4.85 -10.02 -3.02
C GLY A 254 6.25 -9.50 -2.69
N GLY A 255 7.26 -10.30 -2.98
CA GLY A 255 8.65 -9.98 -2.74
C GLY A 255 9.25 -8.96 -3.71
N ALA A 256 8.52 -8.59 -4.78
CA ALA A 256 9.02 -7.79 -5.88
C ALA A 256 10.34 -8.37 -6.43
N LEU A 257 11.48 -7.70 -6.33
CA LEU A 257 12.77 -8.26 -6.77
C LEU A 257 13.41 -9.25 -5.77
N PHE A 258 12.77 -9.51 -4.63
CA PHE A 258 13.25 -10.47 -3.64
C PHE A 258 12.37 -11.73 -3.60
N SER A 259 13.01 -12.87 -3.40
CA SER A 259 12.32 -14.14 -3.19
C SER A 259 12.21 -14.43 -1.70
N TRP A 260 10.99 -14.67 -1.22
CA TRP A 260 10.76 -15.04 0.18
C TRP A 260 11.50 -16.31 0.62
N THR A 261 11.89 -17.18 -0.35
CA THR A 261 12.65 -18.40 -0.09
C THR A 261 14.15 -18.21 -0.24
N ARG A 262 14.59 -17.67 -1.39
CA ARG A 262 16.03 -17.48 -1.68
C ARG A 262 16.68 -16.38 -0.82
N ASP A 263 15.92 -15.31 -0.57
CA ASP A 263 16.36 -14.16 0.20
C ASP A 263 15.86 -14.20 1.66
N ALA A 264 15.41 -15.37 2.16
CA ALA A 264 14.77 -15.51 3.46
C ALA A 264 15.59 -14.91 4.62
N GLU A 265 16.89 -15.10 4.66
CA GLU A 265 17.76 -14.55 5.70
C GLU A 265 17.87 -13.01 5.63
N LEU A 266 17.96 -12.47 4.41
CA LEU A 266 17.93 -11.02 4.19
C LEU A 266 16.60 -10.43 4.65
N LEU A 267 15.48 -10.98 4.17
CA LEU A 267 14.13 -10.52 4.50
C LEU A 267 13.77 -10.76 5.97
N ALA A 268 14.44 -11.69 6.66
CA ALA A 268 14.35 -11.85 8.11
C ALA A 268 15.20 -10.84 8.91
N GLY A 269 15.95 -9.96 8.23
CA GLY A 269 16.77 -8.94 8.88
C GLY A 269 18.08 -9.47 9.47
N LYS A 270 18.56 -10.63 9.03
CA LYS A 270 19.80 -11.23 9.54
C LYS A 270 21.07 -10.61 8.96
N ARG A 271 20.97 -9.85 7.87
CA ARG A 271 22.12 -9.10 7.31
C ARG A 271 22.33 -7.79 8.08
N ALA A 272 23.60 -7.41 8.24
CA ALA A 272 23.98 -6.20 8.98
C ALA A 272 23.57 -4.91 8.24
N ARG A 273 23.62 -4.92 6.89
CA ARG A 273 23.31 -3.78 6.03
C ARG A 273 22.08 -4.04 5.18
N PRO A 274 21.21 -3.03 4.98
CA PRO A 274 20.10 -3.14 4.07
C PRO A 274 20.58 -3.30 2.61
N VAL A 275 19.72 -3.89 1.79
CA VAL A 275 20.00 -4.11 0.37
C VAL A 275 18.98 -3.36 -0.49
N MET A 276 19.45 -2.58 -1.45
CA MET A 276 18.67 -2.04 -2.56
C MET A 276 18.93 -2.89 -3.80
N ARG A 277 17.90 -3.55 -4.34
CA ARG A 277 18.02 -4.37 -5.55
C ARG A 277 17.34 -3.66 -6.72
N ILE A 278 18.03 -3.59 -7.86
CA ILE A 278 17.53 -2.95 -9.09
C ILE A 278 17.81 -3.83 -10.32
N ILE A 279 17.06 -3.64 -11.39
CA ILE A 279 17.28 -4.26 -12.71
C ILE A 279 18.24 -3.38 -13.52
N VAL A 280 19.21 -3.98 -14.19
CA VAL A 280 20.24 -3.32 -15.03
C VAL A 280 20.21 -3.81 -16.47
#